data_e42fe2bca85f5cf520e1485809dd9fa5
#
_entry.id   e42fe2bca85f5cf520e1485809dd9fa5
#
_cell.length_a   1.000
_cell.length_b   1.000
_cell.length_c   1.000
_cell.angle_alpha   90.00
_cell.angle_beta   90.00
_cell.angle_gamma   90.00
#
_symmetry.space_group_name_H-M   'P 1'
#
loop_
_entity.id
_entity.type
_entity.pdbx_description
1 polymer ?
#
loop_
_entity_poly.entity_id
_entity_poly.type
_entity_poly.pdbx_seq_one_letter_code
_entity_poly.pdbx_strand_id
1 'polypeptide(L)'
;ANLPLSDDIDPAQTDDDYVGGKQFNVVTYTGNGGAQSITGVGFQPDIAFVKCTSTTQSWRLADSSRGAKTLYPDSNLDQDDMAISFTSDGFDWGTGTGAANNSNNSGRTYDAFCFKVNGGTTASNSNGQTTSTVQVNQDAGVSIVEYASTLSSSGTKTIGHGLSKAPELIIIKNTDKNGRWYVWHVGMSGANYMLELNTTAAESDKSGNGSMSLPTNTVFYTNYTEASNESPYNNVAWCWHSVEGYSKFGRYTGAGNSNGTFVYTGFRPKWVFVKKINEASTTYGWANFNTTH
;
A
#
# COMPACT_ATOMS: atom_id res chain seq x y z
N ALA A 1 12.80 22.29 -33.30
CA ALA A 1 12.26 21.34 -32.33
C ALA A 1 11.13 22.10 -31.59
N ASN A 2 9.90 21.66 -31.74
CA ASN A 2 8.81 22.14 -30.92
C ASN A 2 9.09 21.65 -29.49
N LEU A 3 9.20 22.59 -28.55
CA LEU A 3 9.10 22.26 -27.15
C LEU A 3 7.66 21.74 -26.91
N PRO A 4 7.47 20.68 -26.13
CA PRO A 4 6.13 20.25 -25.72
C PRO A 4 5.39 21.46 -25.15
N LEU A 5 4.12 21.59 -25.47
CA LEU A 5 3.25 22.59 -24.85
C LEU A 5 3.17 22.28 -23.36
N SER A 6 2.92 23.31 -22.55
CA SER A 6 2.81 23.14 -21.09
C SER A 6 1.80 22.07 -20.68
N ASP A 7 0.77 21.86 -21.48
CA ASP A 7 -0.26 20.84 -21.30
C ASP A 7 0.28 19.41 -21.44
N ASP A 8 1.38 19.22 -22.17
CA ASP A 8 2.03 17.92 -22.34
C ASP A 8 2.99 17.56 -21.18
N ILE A 9 3.36 18.54 -20.34
CA ILE A 9 4.35 18.36 -19.26
C ILE A 9 3.84 18.70 -17.87
N ASP A 10 2.66 19.26 -17.75
CA ASP A 10 2.00 19.54 -16.47
C ASP A 10 0.71 18.71 -16.31
N PRO A 11 0.82 17.49 -15.77
CA PRO A 11 -0.34 16.67 -15.46
C PRO A 11 -1.22 17.25 -14.34
N ALA A 12 -0.80 18.35 -13.71
CA ALA A 12 -1.61 19.07 -12.73
C ALA A 12 -2.57 20.07 -13.40
N GLN A 13 -2.52 20.24 -14.70
CA GLN A 13 -3.55 20.98 -15.40
C GLN A 13 -4.85 20.18 -15.42
N THR A 14 -5.82 20.78 -14.87
CA THR A 14 -7.18 20.36 -14.59
C THR A 14 -7.97 19.99 -15.85
N ASP A 15 -7.57 18.93 -16.52
CA ASP A 15 -8.48 18.21 -17.37
C ASP A 15 -9.35 17.31 -16.49
N ASP A 16 -10.64 17.27 -16.72
CA ASP A 16 -11.57 16.37 -16.04
C ASP A 16 -11.17 14.89 -16.22
N ASP A 17 -10.31 14.59 -17.20
CA ASP A 17 -9.74 13.28 -17.48
C ASP A 17 -8.44 12.96 -16.72
N TYR A 18 -7.88 13.92 -15.94
CA TYR A 18 -6.66 13.68 -15.17
C TYR A 18 -6.88 12.66 -14.06
N VAL A 19 -6.25 11.49 -14.21
CA VAL A 19 -6.40 10.35 -13.31
C VAL A 19 -5.96 10.66 -11.87
N GLY A 20 -4.93 11.49 -11.70
CA GLY A 20 -4.25 11.68 -10.42
C GLY A 20 -5.11 12.28 -9.31
N GLY A 21 -5.84 13.35 -9.59
CA GLY A 21 -6.62 14.07 -8.58
C GLY A 21 -7.86 13.34 -8.06
N LYS A 22 -8.34 12.33 -8.83
CA LYS A 22 -9.54 11.55 -8.52
C LYS A 22 -9.22 10.12 -8.04
N GLN A 23 -7.93 9.76 -7.90
CA GLN A 23 -7.49 8.40 -7.57
C GLN A 23 -6.64 8.32 -6.31
N PHE A 24 -5.99 9.42 -5.93
CA PHE A 24 -5.17 9.53 -4.72
C PHE A 24 -5.27 10.94 -4.13
N ASN A 25 -5.47 11.02 -2.83
CA ASN A 25 -5.39 12.27 -2.09
C ASN A 25 -4.83 12.06 -0.68
N VAL A 26 -4.28 13.12 -0.10
CA VAL A 26 -3.89 13.18 1.30
C VAL A 26 -4.78 14.21 1.97
N VAL A 27 -5.43 13.82 3.06
CA VAL A 27 -6.22 14.75 3.90
C VAL A 27 -5.67 14.76 5.30
N THR A 28 -5.61 15.96 5.89
CA THR A 28 -5.20 16.17 7.28
C THR A 28 -6.42 16.48 8.12
N TYR A 29 -6.51 15.88 9.30
CA TYR A 29 -7.62 16.13 10.23
C TYR A 29 -7.15 16.18 11.68
N THR A 30 -7.98 16.79 12.54
CA THR A 30 -7.81 16.75 13.99
C THR A 30 -8.83 15.78 14.58
N GLY A 31 -8.37 14.80 15.34
CA GLY A 31 -9.22 13.81 16.00
C GLY A 31 -10.09 14.45 17.08
N ASN A 32 -11.31 13.94 17.25
CA ASN A 32 -12.27 14.37 18.25
C ASN A 32 -12.48 13.38 19.41
N GLY A 33 -11.90 12.17 19.32
CA GLY A 33 -12.02 11.10 20.31
C GLY A 33 -13.33 10.29 20.23
N GLY A 34 -14.23 10.63 19.32
CA GLY A 34 -15.53 10.00 19.12
C GLY A 34 -15.80 9.62 17.66
N ALA A 35 -17.08 9.48 17.30
CA ALA A 35 -17.44 9.35 15.89
C ALA A 35 -17.09 10.62 15.12
N GLN A 36 -16.49 10.48 13.95
CA GLN A 36 -16.06 11.60 13.12
C GLN A 36 -16.02 11.25 11.64
N SER A 37 -16.66 12.07 10.81
CA SER A 37 -16.54 12.00 9.36
C SER A 37 -15.34 12.81 8.89
N ILE A 38 -14.46 12.18 8.12
CA ILE A 38 -13.30 12.79 7.46
C ILE A 38 -13.66 12.93 5.98
N THR A 39 -13.77 14.16 5.51
CA THR A 39 -14.20 14.52 4.15
C THR A 39 -13.13 15.32 3.42
N GLY A 40 -13.38 15.66 2.15
CA GLY A 40 -12.45 16.42 1.31
C GLY A 40 -11.42 15.57 0.60
N VAL A 41 -11.64 14.25 0.54
CA VAL A 41 -10.81 13.34 -0.27
C VAL A 41 -11.06 13.56 -1.77
N GLY A 42 -12.29 13.94 -2.15
CA GLY A 42 -12.70 14.19 -3.54
C GLY A 42 -13.18 12.93 -4.28
N PHE A 43 -13.19 11.79 -3.60
CA PHE A 43 -13.69 10.50 -4.10
C PHE A 43 -13.94 9.55 -2.92
N GLN A 44 -14.64 8.44 -3.17
CA GLN A 44 -14.71 7.34 -2.20
C GLN A 44 -13.36 6.62 -2.18
N PRO A 45 -12.60 6.67 -1.08
CA PRO A 45 -11.39 5.87 -0.95
C PRO A 45 -11.73 4.40 -0.70
N ASP A 46 -10.81 3.52 -1.08
CA ASP A 46 -10.86 2.08 -0.84
C ASP A 46 -9.67 1.59 -0.03
N ILE A 47 -8.61 2.38 0.04
CA ILE A 47 -7.45 2.16 0.91
C ILE A 47 -7.17 3.47 1.65
N ALA A 48 -6.99 3.40 2.96
CA ALA A 48 -6.58 4.51 3.78
C ALA A 48 -5.43 4.11 4.71
N PHE A 49 -4.24 4.73 4.50
CA PHE A 49 -3.15 4.70 5.46
C PHE A 49 -3.27 5.93 6.35
N VAL A 50 -3.37 5.76 7.65
CA VAL A 50 -3.55 6.86 8.60
C VAL A 50 -2.39 6.92 9.58
N LYS A 51 -1.82 8.10 9.76
CA LYS A 51 -0.71 8.37 10.68
C LYS A 51 -0.97 9.56 11.56
N CYS A 52 -0.79 9.40 12.86
CA CYS A 52 -0.72 10.53 13.78
C CYS A 52 0.57 11.31 13.54
N THR A 53 0.46 12.63 13.32
CA THR A 53 1.59 13.53 13.06
C THR A 53 2.01 14.32 14.30
N SER A 54 1.13 14.51 15.28
CA SER A 54 1.41 15.29 16.49
C SER A 54 2.05 14.48 17.62
N THR A 55 1.97 13.15 17.60
CA THR A 55 2.59 12.27 18.60
C THR A 55 3.00 10.93 18.00
N THR A 56 3.87 10.19 18.69
CA THR A 56 4.24 8.83 18.28
C THR A 56 3.05 7.88 18.51
N GLN A 57 2.49 7.36 17.43
CA GLN A 57 1.45 6.34 17.41
C GLN A 57 1.64 5.41 16.22
N SER A 58 1.14 4.19 16.31
CA SER A 58 1.16 3.24 15.19
C SER A 58 0.35 3.74 14.00
N TRP A 59 0.80 3.36 12.82
CA TRP A 59 0.03 3.51 11.59
C TRP A 59 -1.21 2.64 11.63
N ARG A 60 -2.22 3.06 10.89
CA ARG A 60 -3.40 2.25 10.58
C ARG A 60 -3.57 2.10 9.08
N LEU A 61 -3.92 0.90 8.65
CA LEU A 61 -4.30 0.61 7.27
C LEU A 61 -5.65 -0.07 7.26
N ALA A 62 -6.60 0.56 6.58
CA ALA A 62 -7.91 0.01 6.30
C ALA A 62 -8.10 -0.12 4.79
N ASP A 63 -8.91 -1.08 4.36
CA ASP A 63 -9.40 -1.16 2.99
C ASP A 63 -10.86 -1.63 2.92
N SER A 64 -11.54 -1.25 1.84
CA SER A 64 -12.98 -1.50 1.65
C SER A 64 -13.31 -2.96 1.34
N SER A 65 -12.34 -3.78 0.93
CA SER A 65 -12.56 -5.23 0.71
C SER A 65 -12.76 -5.98 2.01
N ARG A 66 -12.02 -5.61 3.07
CA ARG A 66 -12.10 -6.27 4.39
C ARG A 66 -13.13 -5.65 5.34
N GLY A 67 -13.82 -4.59 4.90
CA GLY A 67 -14.83 -3.90 5.72
C GLY A 67 -14.22 -3.18 6.93
N ALA A 68 -14.87 -3.30 8.09
CA ALA A 68 -14.48 -2.61 9.34
C ALA A 68 -13.26 -3.28 10.02
N LYS A 69 -12.19 -3.53 9.26
CA LYS A 69 -10.93 -4.13 9.72
C LYS A 69 -9.77 -3.19 9.50
N THR A 70 -8.84 -3.15 10.45
CA THR A 70 -7.58 -2.41 10.29
C THR A 70 -6.38 -3.27 10.61
N LEU A 71 -5.24 -2.87 10.07
CA LEU A 71 -3.93 -3.46 10.29
C LEU A 71 -2.94 -2.37 10.73
N TYR A 72 -1.80 -2.80 11.24
CA TYR A 72 -0.73 -1.95 11.77
C TYR A 72 0.53 -2.06 10.90
N PRO A 73 0.75 -1.18 9.91
CA PRO A 73 1.90 -1.25 9.01
C PRO A 73 3.28 -1.21 9.69
N ASP A 74 3.36 -0.70 10.91
CA ASP A 74 4.59 -0.61 11.72
C ASP A 74 4.68 -1.69 12.82
N SER A 75 3.78 -2.68 12.81
CA SER A 75 3.74 -3.76 13.81
C SER A 75 3.48 -5.12 13.15
N ASN A 76 3.79 -6.18 13.86
CA ASN A 76 3.49 -7.55 13.44
C ASN A 76 2.08 -8.03 13.85
N LEU A 77 1.29 -7.20 14.53
CA LEU A 77 -0.05 -7.57 14.96
C LEU A 77 -0.93 -8.00 13.78
N ASP A 78 -1.86 -8.91 14.06
CA ASP A 78 -2.95 -9.29 13.17
C ASP A 78 -3.97 -8.13 13.01
N GLN A 79 -4.99 -8.36 12.20
CA GLN A 79 -6.05 -7.37 12.03
C GLN A 79 -6.94 -7.28 13.27
N ASP A 80 -7.46 -6.10 13.52
CA ASP A 80 -8.48 -5.85 14.54
C ASP A 80 -9.75 -5.26 13.93
N ASP A 81 -10.85 -5.42 14.70
CA ASP A 81 -12.10 -4.77 14.38
C ASP A 81 -12.02 -3.29 14.77
N MET A 82 -12.31 -2.44 13.81
CA MET A 82 -12.31 -1.00 13.98
C MET A 82 -13.50 -0.39 13.25
N ALA A 83 -14.25 0.48 13.94
CA ALA A 83 -15.39 1.15 13.34
C ALA A 83 -14.92 2.19 12.30
N ILE A 84 -14.57 1.71 11.10
CA ILE A 84 -14.28 2.53 9.91
C ILE A 84 -15.27 2.16 8.81
N SER A 85 -15.75 3.16 8.08
CA SER A 85 -16.51 2.98 6.84
C SER A 85 -16.12 4.02 5.81
N PHE A 86 -16.03 3.60 4.56
CA PHE A 86 -15.70 4.48 3.45
C PHE A 86 -16.95 5.15 2.89
N THR A 87 -16.86 6.45 2.62
CA THR A 87 -17.96 7.29 2.14
C THR A 87 -17.63 7.87 0.76
N SER A 88 -18.57 8.50 0.09
CA SER A 88 -18.37 9.06 -1.26
C SER A 88 -17.28 10.13 -1.37
N ASP A 89 -16.87 10.75 -0.25
CA ASP A 89 -15.87 11.82 -0.21
C ASP A 89 -14.84 11.62 0.92
N GLY A 90 -14.71 10.41 1.45
CA GLY A 90 -13.79 10.15 2.55
C GLY A 90 -14.14 8.89 3.35
N PHE A 91 -14.06 8.99 4.67
CA PHE A 91 -14.33 7.87 5.56
C PHE A 91 -14.80 8.34 6.94
N ASP A 92 -15.53 7.48 7.63
CA ASP A 92 -16.01 7.73 8.98
C ASP A 92 -15.24 6.87 9.99
N TRP A 93 -14.81 7.50 11.07
CA TRP A 93 -14.48 6.81 12.31
C TRP A 93 -15.73 6.69 13.16
N GLY A 94 -16.10 5.47 13.51
CA GLY A 94 -17.18 5.23 14.47
C GLY A 94 -16.70 5.34 15.92
N THR A 95 -17.65 5.19 16.87
CA THR A 95 -17.34 4.99 18.28
C THR A 95 -16.78 3.58 18.45
N GLY A 96 -15.49 3.46 18.71
CA GLY A 96 -14.80 2.17 18.76
C GLY A 96 -14.16 1.87 20.11
N THR A 97 -13.88 0.61 20.32
CA THR A 97 -13.05 0.08 21.39
C THR A 97 -11.61 0.60 21.29
N GLY A 98 -10.77 0.43 22.30
CA GLY A 98 -9.44 1.01 22.50
C GLY A 98 -8.50 1.19 21.29
N ALA A 99 -8.69 0.44 20.19
CA ALA A 99 -7.94 0.58 18.95
C ALA A 99 -8.31 1.86 18.17
N ALA A 100 -9.52 2.35 18.22
CA ALA A 100 -9.94 3.62 17.62
C ALA A 100 -9.12 4.80 18.17
N ASN A 101 -8.64 4.68 19.39
CA ASN A 101 -7.85 5.70 20.06
C ASN A 101 -6.53 6.07 19.38
N ASN A 102 -6.02 5.27 18.45
CA ASN A 102 -4.77 5.58 17.73
C ASN A 102 -4.97 6.32 16.40
N SER A 103 -6.21 6.47 15.94
CA SER A 103 -6.51 7.11 14.65
C SER A 103 -7.43 8.31 14.76
N ASN A 104 -8.01 8.58 15.94
CA ASN A 104 -8.94 9.68 16.15
C ASN A 104 -8.93 10.23 17.59
N ASN A 105 -7.78 10.26 18.26
CA ASN A 105 -7.67 10.80 19.61
C ASN A 105 -7.92 12.30 19.60
N SER A 106 -8.69 12.78 20.56
CA SER A 106 -9.04 14.18 20.70
C SER A 106 -7.80 15.10 20.73
N GLY A 107 -7.83 16.14 19.90
CA GLY A 107 -6.79 17.16 19.81
C GLY A 107 -5.49 16.73 19.11
N ARG A 108 -5.40 15.51 18.60
CA ARG A 108 -4.24 15.05 17.81
C ARG A 108 -4.46 15.25 16.32
N THR A 109 -3.41 15.52 15.58
CA THR A 109 -3.45 15.70 14.13
C THR A 109 -3.01 14.41 13.43
N TYR A 110 -3.65 14.14 12.30
CA TYR A 110 -3.45 12.95 11.49
C TYR A 110 -3.39 13.29 10.02
N ASP A 111 -2.57 12.54 9.27
CA ASP A 111 -2.63 12.45 7.81
C ASP A 111 -3.24 11.13 7.40
N ALA A 112 -4.14 11.18 6.42
CA ALA A 112 -4.72 10.02 5.77
C ALA A 112 -4.36 10.02 4.28
N PHE A 113 -3.65 8.97 3.85
CA PHE A 113 -3.27 8.71 2.45
C PHE A 113 -4.33 7.80 1.85
N CYS A 114 -5.16 8.36 0.98
CA CYS A 114 -6.37 7.74 0.47
C CYS A 114 -6.22 7.35 -0.99
N PHE A 115 -6.48 6.08 -1.32
CA PHE A 115 -6.46 5.56 -2.69
C PHE A 115 -7.86 5.07 -3.07
N LYS A 116 -8.26 5.38 -4.30
CA LYS A 116 -9.46 4.83 -4.92
C LYS A 116 -9.14 3.51 -5.61
N VAL A 117 -9.98 2.51 -5.40
CA VAL A 117 -9.93 1.25 -6.16
C VAL A 117 -11.25 1.04 -6.91
N ASN A 118 -12.26 0.39 -6.33
CA ASN A 118 -13.51 0.10 -7.04
C ASN A 118 -14.75 0.16 -6.12
N GLY A 119 -14.72 1.04 -5.11
CA GLY A 119 -15.85 1.30 -4.22
C GLY A 119 -16.32 0.07 -3.42
N GLY A 120 -15.40 -0.82 -3.04
CA GLY A 120 -15.69 -2.06 -2.33
C GLY A 120 -16.19 -3.21 -3.23
N THR A 121 -16.32 -2.98 -4.55
CA THR A 121 -16.78 -4.03 -5.47
C THR A 121 -15.67 -5.01 -5.80
N THR A 122 -15.87 -6.28 -5.45
CA THR A 122 -14.90 -7.36 -5.62
C THR A 122 -15.35 -8.39 -6.66
N ALA A 123 -14.38 -9.14 -7.18
CA ALA A 123 -14.60 -10.25 -8.11
C ALA A 123 -13.68 -11.44 -7.79
N SER A 124 -14.12 -12.65 -8.09
CA SER A 124 -13.28 -13.84 -8.02
C SER A 124 -12.25 -13.85 -9.14
N ASN A 125 -11.00 -14.24 -8.83
CA ASN A 125 -9.90 -14.36 -9.79
C ASN A 125 -9.24 -15.73 -9.68
N SER A 126 -9.32 -16.51 -10.75
CA SER A 126 -8.77 -17.85 -10.86
C SER A 126 -7.52 -17.95 -11.73
N ASN A 127 -6.86 -16.83 -12.04
CA ASN A 127 -5.64 -16.83 -12.87
C ASN A 127 -4.44 -17.48 -12.15
N GLY A 128 -4.43 -17.47 -10.82
CA GLY A 128 -3.39 -18.12 -10.02
C GLY A 128 -3.71 -19.57 -9.67
N GLN A 129 -2.74 -20.28 -9.10
CA GLN A 129 -2.93 -21.62 -8.53
C GLN A 129 -3.83 -21.59 -7.27
N THR A 130 -3.87 -20.47 -6.59
CA THR A 130 -4.83 -20.18 -5.51
C THR A 130 -5.80 -19.12 -6.01
N THR A 131 -7.09 -19.42 -5.93
CA THR A 131 -8.14 -18.43 -6.26
C THR A 131 -8.09 -17.29 -5.25
N SER A 132 -8.21 -16.07 -5.76
CA SER A 132 -8.26 -14.85 -4.96
C SER A 132 -9.57 -14.09 -5.18
N THR A 133 -9.89 -13.19 -4.25
CA THR A 133 -10.92 -12.16 -4.40
C THR A 133 -10.21 -10.85 -4.64
N VAL A 134 -10.55 -10.15 -5.71
CA VAL A 134 -9.83 -8.92 -6.12
C VAL A 134 -10.78 -7.73 -6.20
N GLN A 135 -10.30 -6.58 -5.77
CA GLN A 135 -10.86 -5.28 -6.08
C GLN A 135 -9.81 -4.52 -6.90
N VAL A 136 -10.17 -3.95 -8.06
CA VAL A 136 -9.19 -3.47 -9.04
C VAL A 136 -9.57 -2.12 -9.61
N ASN A 137 -8.58 -1.23 -9.71
CA ASN A 137 -8.63 -0.01 -10.50
C ASN A 137 -7.50 -0.04 -11.54
N GLN A 138 -7.86 -0.29 -12.80
CA GLN A 138 -6.90 -0.37 -13.90
C GLN A 138 -6.27 0.99 -14.21
N ASP A 139 -7.03 2.09 -14.10
CA ASP A 139 -6.56 3.43 -14.43
C ASP A 139 -5.56 3.95 -13.40
N ALA A 140 -5.76 3.63 -12.11
CA ALA A 140 -4.82 3.94 -11.04
C ALA A 140 -3.71 2.90 -10.89
N GLY A 141 -3.80 1.76 -11.58
CA GLY A 141 -2.84 0.66 -11.49
C GLY A 141 -2.74 0.05 -10.10
N VAL A 142 -3.87 -0.08 -9.38
CA VAL A 142 -3.92 -0.60 -8.01
C VAL A 142 -4.94 -1.70 -7.85
N SER A 143 -4.63 -2.73 -7.04
CA SER A 143 -5.59 -3.75 -6.63
C SER A 143 -5.41 -4.15 -5.16
N ILE A 144 -6.53 -4.58 -4.55
CA ILE A 144 -6.60 -5.26 -3.25
C ILE A 144 -6.90 -6.72 -3.56
N VAL A 145 -6.14 -7.63 -2.99
CA VAL A 145 -6.18 -9.07 -3.30
C VAL A 145 -6.28 -9.85 -2.00
N GLU A 146 -7.40 -10.52 -1.78
CA GLU A 146 -7.59 -11.42 -0.65
C GLU A 146 -7.47 -12.87 -1.10
N TYR A 147 -6.77 -13.70 -0.32
CA TYR A 147 -6.63 -15.13 -0.61
C TYR A 147 -6.37 -15.95 0.64
N ALA A 148 -6.85 -17.19 0.64
CA ALA A 148 -6.52 -18.16 1.68
C ALA A 148 -5.18 -18.82 1.37
N SER A 149 -4.36 -19.00 2.38
CA SER A 149 -3.10 -19.73 2.28
C SER A 149 -3.32 -21.22 2.04
N THR A 150 -2.49 -21.82 1.19
CA THR A 150 -2.62 -23.23 0.79
C THR A 150 -1.35 -24.05 1.00
N LEU A 151 -0.24 -23.44 1.41
CA LEU A 151 1.01 -24.13 1.67
C LEU A 151 1.12 -24.57 3.14
N SER A 152 1.37 -25.87 3.36
CA SER A 152 1.66 -26.45 4.67
C SER A 152 3.16 -26.71 4.92
N SER A 153 3.98 -26.49 3.92
CA SER A 153 5.44 -26.63 3.96
C SER A 153 6.09 -25.80 2.86
N SER A 154 7.42 -25.79 2.79
CA SER A 154 8.18 -25.08 1.74
C SER A 154 7.60 -25.36 0.34
N GLY A 155 7.45 -24.31 -0.44
CA GLY A 155 6.86 -24.35 -1.79
C GLY A 155 6.44 -22.96 -2.25
N THR A 156 5.90 -22.90 -3.46
CA THR A 156 5.47 -21.67 -4.11
C THR A 156 4.08 -21.81 -4.71
N LYS A 157 3.29 -20.75 -4.66
CA LYS A 157 1.99 -20.63 -5.32
C LYS A 157 1.89 -19.30 -6.06
N THR A 158 1.05 -19.29 -7.08
CA THR A 158 0.68 -18.06 -7.79
C THR A 158 -0.70 -17.58 -7.36
N ILE A 159 -0.86 -16.27 -7.25
CA ILE A 159 -2.08 -15.57 -6.86
C ILE A 159 -2.45 -14.59 -7.97
N GLY A 160 -3.69 -14.62 -8.44
CA GLY A 160 -4.19 -13.64 -9.40
C GLY A 160 -4.38 -12.28 -8.76
N HIS A 161 -3.84 -11.20 -9.37
CA HIS A 161 -3.94 -9.84 -8.82
C HIS A 161 -4.95 -8.94 -9.53
N GLY A 162 -5.48 -9.36 -10.66
CA GLY A 162 -6.52 -8.64 -11.40
C GLY A 162 -6.07 -7.43 -12.22
N LEU A 163 -4.85 -6.93 -12.06
CA LEU A 163 -4.30 -5.85 -12.88
C LEU A 163 -3.99 -6.36 -14.30
N SER A 164 -3.95 -5.43 -15.28
CA SER A 164 -3.59 -5.72 -16.68
C SER A 164 -2.08 -5.69 -16.94
N LYS A 165 -1.29 -5.21 -15.97
CA LYS A 165 0.18 -5.13 -16.02
C LYS A 165 0.77 -5.81 -14.78
N ALA A 166 2.01 -6.28 -14.91
CA ALA A 166 2.76 -6.83 -13.78
C ALA A 166 2.90 -5.80 -12.65
N PRO A 167 2.59 -6.13 -11.40
CA PRO A 167 2.84 -5.26 -10.27
C PRO A 167 4.33 -4.92 -10.12
N GLU A 168 4.63 -3.68 -9.74
CA GLU A 168 5.96 -3.18 -9.42
C GLU A 168 6.18 -3.01 -7.91
N LEU A 169 5.08 -2.94 -7.15
CA LEU A 169 5.05 -2.97 -5.69
C LEU A 169 3.95 -3.93 -5.23
N ILE A 170 4.28 -4.82 -4.31
CA ILE A 170 3.35 -5.74 -3.65
C ILE A 170 3.62 -5.69 -2.16
N ILE A 171 2.59 -5.38 -1.37
CA ILE A 171 2.64 -5.42 0.10
C ILE A 171 1.71 -6.54 0.55
N ILE A 172 2.20 -7.48 1.35
CA ILE A 172 1.44 -8.65 1.79
C ILE A 172 1.40 -8.72 3.30
N LYS A 173 0.24 -9.04 3.86
CA LYS A 173 0.04 -9.28 5.29
C LYS A 173 -0.88 -10.46 5.53
N ASN A 174 -0.48 -11.35 6.45
CA ASN A 174 -1.38 -12.32 7.06
C ASN A 174 -2.37 -11.59 7.98
N THR A 175 -3.66 -11.87 7.84
CA THR A 175 -4.72 -11.16 8.57
C THR A 175 -5.15 -11.87 9.84
N ASP A 176 -4.87 -13.16 9.99
CA ASP A 176 -5.42 -14.01 11.05
C ASP A 176 -4.42 -14.32 12.17
N LYS A 177 -3.16 -13.88 11.99
CA LYS A 177 -2.15 -14.03 13.04
C LYS A 177 -1.11 -12.92 13.02
N ASN A 178 -0.42 -12.78 14.13
CA ASN A 178 0.78 -11.95 14.22
C ASN A 178 1.83 -12.44 13.22
N GLY A 179 2.40 -11.54 12.46
CA GLY A 179 3.41 -11.85 11.46
C GLY A 179 3.94 -10.61 10.78
N ARG A 180 5.02 -10.80 10.04
CA ARG A 180 5.67 -9.70 9.34
C ARG A 180 4.82 -9.22 8.16
N TRP A 181 5.11 -8.00 7.70
CA TRP A 181 4.63 -7.45 6.46
C TRP A 181 5.69 -7.66 5.40
N TYR A 182 5.41 -8.43 4.38
CA TYR A 182 6.35 -8.59 3.27
C TYR A 182 6.08 -7.59 2.16
N VAL A 183 7.17 -7.01 1.67
CA VAL A 183 7.14 -6.07 0.56
C VAL A 183 8.07 -6.58 -0.54
N TRP A 184 7.50 -6.85 -1.70
CA TRP A 184 8.26 -7.02 -2.92
C TRP A 184 8.18 -5.74 -3.77
N HIS A 185 9.29 -5.37 -4.39
CA HIS A 185 9.38 -4.18 -5.24
C HIS A 185 10.26 -4.47 -6.46
N VAL A 186 9.93 -3.91 -7.63
CA VAL A 186 10.66 -4.11 -8.90
C VAL A 186 12.14 -3.76 -8.81
N GLY A 187 12.53 -2.87 -7.90
CA GLY A 187 13.92 -2.47 -7.66
C GLY A 187 14.73 -3.39 -6.74
N MET A 188 14.18 -4.52 -6.28
CA MET A 188 14.89 -5.50 -5.44
C MET A 188 15.95 -6.27 -6.21
N SER A 189 16.83 -6.98 -5.50
CA SER A 189 17.92 -7.76 -6.08
C SER A 189 17.44 -9.00 -6.85
N GLY A 190 16.17 -9.37 -6.73
CA GLY A 190 15.57 -10.48 -7.47
C GLY A 190 14.18 -10.83 -6.98
N ALA A 191 13.56 -11.83 -7.61
CA ALA A 191 12.19 -12.26 -7.33
C ALA A 191 11.98 -12.79 -5.91
N ASN A 192 13.03 -13.38 -5.32
CA ASN A 192 12.99 -13.97 -3.97
C ASN A 192 13.30 -12.96 -2.86
N TYR A 193 13.72 -11.75 -3.20
CA TYR A 193 14.08 -10.74 -2.21
C TYR A 193 12.86 -9.99 -1.71
N MET A 194 12.77 -9.84 -0.39
CA MET A 194 11.68 -9.15 0.29
C MET A 194 12.23 -8.17 1.32
N LEU A 195 11.56 -7.04 1.45
CA LEU A 195 11.65 -6.16 2.62
C LEU A 195 10.55 -6.50 3.61
N GLU A 196 10.69 -5.96 4.81
CA GLU A 196 9.67 -6.00 5.84
C GLU A 196 9.20 -4.57 6.13
N LEU A 197 7.89 -4.28 5.96
CA LEU A 197 7.34 -2.94 6.13
C LEU A 197 7.45 -2.46 7.58
N ASN A 198 7.27 -3.38 8.52
CA ASN A 198 7.26 -3.13 9.96
C ASN A 198 8.65 -3.18 10.61
N THR A 199 9.73 -3.21 9.83
CA THR A 199 11.10 -3.27 10.35
C THR A 199 12.04 -2.32 9.61
N THR A 200 13.25 -2.17 10.19
CA THR A 200 14.36 -1.42 9.56
C THR A 200 15.31 -2.32 8.77
N ALA A 201 15.01 -3.61 8.64
CA ALA A 201 15.86 -4.59 7.96
C ALA A 201 16.10 -4.23 6.48
N ALA A 202 17.24 -4.66 5.96
CA ALA A 202 17.53 -4.69 4.54
C ALA A 202 16.69 -5.76 3.81
N GLU A 203 16.71 -5.76 2.48
CA GLU A 203 16.14 -6.86 1.72
C GLU A 203 16.80 -8.20 2.06
N SER A 204 16.03 -9.26 2.08
CA SER A 204 16.51 -10.61 2.37
C SER A 204 15.96 -11.64 1.39
N ASP A 205 16.78 -12.61 1.02
CA ASP A 205 16.39 -13.75 0.18
C ASP A 205 15.48 -14.71 0.97
N LYS A 206 14.31 -15.00 0.42
CA LYS A 206 13.31 -15.92 0.97
C LYS A 206 13.21 -17.23 0.18
N SER A 207 14.14 -17.52 -0.72
CA SER A 207 14.14 -18.72 -1.59
C SER A 207 14.14 -20.04 -0.80
N GLY A 208 14.68 -20.05 0.41
CA GLY A 208 14.66 -21.22 1.32
C GLY A 208 13.24 -21.71 1.68
N ASN A 209 12.22 -20.87 1.51
CA ASN A 209 10.81 -21.20 1.75
C ASN A 209 10.04 -21.56 0.47
N GLY A 210 10.71 -21.59 -0.66
CA GLY A 210 10.17 -21.81 -2.00
C GLY A 210 10.63 -20.71 -2.96
N SER A 211 11.16 -21.11 -4.13
CA SER A 211 11.68 -20.17 -5.12
C SER A 211 10.55 -19.50 -5.88
N MET A 212 10.54 -18.16 -5.87
CA MET A 212 9.55 -17.35 -6.57
C MET A 212 10.10 -16.83 -7.90
N SER A 213 9.20 -16.49 -8.82
CA SER A 213 9.51 -15.76 -10.05
C SER A 213 9.01 -14.32 -9.98
N LEU A 214 9.43 -13.49 -10.92
CA LEU A 214 8.91 -12.13 -11.06
C LEU A 214 7.41 -12.16 -11.34
N PRO A 215 6.64 -11.18 -10.85
CA PRO A 215 5.24 -11.04 -11.20
C PRO A 215 5.03 -10.94 -12.72
N THR A 216 3.90 -11.44 -13.18
CA THR A 216 3.45 -11.33 -14.57
C THR A 216 2.28 -10.36 -14.68
N ASN A 217 1.69 -10.22 -15.87
CA ASN A 217 0.49 -9.38 -16.06
C ASN A 217 -0.78 -9.97 -15.38
N THR A 218 -0.73 -11.19 -14.87
CA THR A 218 -1.90 -11.86 -14.31
C THR A 218 -1.72 -12.38 -12.90
N VAL A 219 -0.48 -12.72 -12.50
CA VAL A 219 -0.19 -13.33 -11.20
C VAL A 219 1.06 -12.77 -10.55
N PHE A 220 1.08 -12.80 -9.23
CA PHE A 220 2.31 -12.72 -8.43
C PHE A 220 2.57 -14.05 -7.71
N TYR A 221 3.78 -14.20 -7.19
CA TYR A 221 4.23 -15.41 -6.53
C TYR A 221 4.28 -15.22 -5.01
N THR A 222 3.90 -16.26 -4.29
CA THR A 222 4.04 -16.37 -2.84
C THR A 222 4.77 -17.64 -2.49
N ASN A 223 5.45 -17.68 -1.35
CA ASN A 223 6.08 -18.89 -0.83
C ASN A 223 5.64 -19.17 0.61
N TYR A 224 6.08 -20.32 1.17
CA TYR A 224 5.74 -20.70 2.53
C TYR A 224 6.43 -19.80 3.54
N THR A 225 5.78 -18.70 3.90
CA THR A 225 6.19 -17.79 4.98
C THR A 225 4.97 -17.36 5.78
N GLU A 226 5.20 -16.98 7.03
CA GLU A 226 4.17 -16.53 7.98
C GLU A 226 3.32 -15.34 7.48
N ALA A 227 3.82 -14.60 6.52
CA ALA A 227 3.15 -13.39 6.01
C ALA A 227 2.58 -13.55 4.61
N SER A 228 2.83 -14.66 3.91
CA SER A 228 2.43 -14.72 2.49
C SER A 228 1.63 -15.96 2.08
N ASN A 229 1.90 -17.15 2.60
CA ASN A 229 1.12 -18.35 2.21
C ASN A 229 1.21 -19.53 3.18
N GLU A 230 1.34 -19.28 4.47
CA GLU A 230 1.27 -20.35 5.48
C GLU A 230 -0.18 -20.71 5.77
N SER A 231 -0.57 -21.98 5.44
CA SER A 231 -1.91 -22.50 5.74
C SER A 231 -2.08 -22.75 7.26
N PRO A 232 -3.26 -22.51 7.84
CA PRO A 232 -4.57 -22.26 7.19
C PRO A 232 -5.01 -20.78 7.16
N TYR A 233 -4.10 -19.84 7.18
CA TYR A 233 -4.41 -18.43 7.41
C TYR A 233 -4.83 -17.68 6.14
N ASN A 234 -5.56 -16.57 6.31
CA ASN A 234 -5.92 -15.65 5.25
C ASN A 234 -4.89 -14.53 5.11
N ASN A 235 -4.78 -14.00 3.91
CA ASN A 235 -3.87 -12.92 3.58
C ASN A 235 -4.56 -11.85 2.75
N VAL A 236 -4.04 -10.65 2.84
CA VAL A 236 -4.32 -9.55 1.93
C VAL A 236 -3.03 -9.08 1.27
N ALA A 237 -3.09 -8.79 -0.02
CA ALA A 237 -2.02 -8.14 -0.77
C ALA A 237 -2.56 -6.87 -1.43
N TRP A 238 -1.78 -5.79 -1.38
CA TRP A 238 -2.02 -4.59 -2.16
C TRP A 238 -0.95 -4.54 -3.24
N CYS A 239 -1.39 -4.43 -4.49
CA CYS A 239 -0.54 -4.47 -5.67
C CYS A 239 -0.65 -3.16 -6.44
N TRP A 240 0.50 -2.62 -6.90
CA TRP A 240 0.56 -1.42 -7.72
C TRP A 240 1.51 -1.61 -8.90
N HIS A 241 1.21 -0.96 -10.03
CA HIS A 241 2.15 -0.71 -11.11
C HIS A 241 2.20 0.78 -11.45
N SER A 242 3.28 1.23 -12.09
CA SER A 242 3.44 2.61 -12.56
C SER A 242 2.36 2.97 -13.59
N VAL A 243 1.81 4.17 -13.43
CA VAL A 243 0.89 4.82 -14.37
C VAL A 243 1.48 6.19 -14.71
N GLU A 244 1.64 6.46 -16.01
CA GLU A 244 2.24 7.70 -16.50
C GLU A 244 1.48 8.91 -15.98
N GLY A 245 2.21 9.91 -15.52
CA GLY A 245 1.65 11.13 -14.93
C GLY A 245 1.04 10.98 -13.53
N TYR A 246 0.92 9.75 -13.00
CA TYR A 246 0.22 9.49 -11.73
C TYR A 246 1.10 8.77 -10.69
N SER A 247 1.71 7.62 -11.03
CA SER A 247 2.51 6.85 -10.08
C SER A 247 3.79 6.32 -10.71
N LYS A 248 4.85 6.21 -9.90
CA LYS A 248 6.15 5.71 -10.35
C LYS A 248 6.80 4.89 -9.26
N PHE A 249 7.17 3.66 -9.60
CA PHE A 249 7.97 2.77 -8.77
C PHE A 249 9.35 2.61 -9.37
N GLY A 250 10.39 2.63 -8.55
CA GLY A 250 11.75 2.56 -9.08
C GLY A 250 12.81 2.51 -7.98
N ARG A 251 14.06 2.45 -8.41
CA ARG A 251 15.25 2.41 -7.56
C ARG A 251 16.21 3.51 -7.96
N TYR A 252 16.87 4.09 -6.98
CA TYR A 252 17.97 5.02 -7.20
C TYR A 252 19.14 4.72 -6.25
N THR A 253 20.32 5.20 -6.58
CA THR A 253 21.49 5.15 -5.69
C THR A 253 21.68 6.52 -5.06
N GLY A 254 21.74 6.56 -3.74
CA GLY A 254 21.99 7.80 -3.00
C GLY A 254 23.39 8.36 -3.28
N ALA A 255 23.50 9.69 -3.42
CA ALA A 255 24.76 10.36 -3.70
C ALA A 255 25.67 10.53 -2.45
N GLY A 256 25.14 10.33 -1.26
CA GLY A 256 25.89 10.46 0.00
C GLY A 256 26.31 11.89 0.37
N ASN A 257 25.73 12.89 -0.27
CA ASN A 257 26.00 14.32 -0.01
C ASN A 257 24.73 15.16 -0.12
N SER A 258 24.82 16.43 0.21
CA SER A 258 23.70 17.39 0.20
C SER A 258 23.15 17.68 -1.20
N ASN A 259 23.91 17.38 -2.24
CA ASN A 259 23.50 17.50 -3.64
C ASN A 259 22.96 16.14 -4.11
N GLY A 260 21.83 15.73 -3.57
CA GLY A 260 21.24 14.40 -3.71
C GLY A 260 20.95 13.99 -5.15
N THR A 261 20.73 12.70 -5.35
CA THR A 261 20.39 12.14 -6.66
C THR A 261 19.02 12.67 -7.12
N PHE A 262 18.99 13.24 -8.32
CA PHE A 262 17.73 13.61 -8.98
C PHE A 262 17.00 12.35 -9.46
N VAL A 263 15.72 12.21 -9.06
CA VAL A 263 14.85 11.11 -9.49
C VAL A 263 13.73 11.68 -10.35
N TYR A 264 13.75 11.36 -11.64
CA TYR A 264 12.71 11.79 -12.57
C TYR A 264 11.48 10.89 -12.42
N THR A 265 10.35 11.48 -12.03
CA THR A 265 9.07 10.77 -11.86
C THR A 265 8.12 10.94 -13.03
N GLY A 266 8.28 12.01 -13.83
CA GLY A 266 7.34 12.40 -14.89
C GLY A 266 6.18 13.28 -14.40
N PHE A 267 6.07 13.53 -13.12
CA PHE A 267 5.05 14.37 -12.48
C PHE A 267 5.58 14.94 -11.15
N ARG A 268 4.85 15.88 -10.55
CA ARG A 268 5.13 16.38 -9.20
C ARG A 268 4.52 15.43 -8.16
N PRO A 269 5.33 14.66 -7.41
CA PRO A 269 4.79 13.73 -6.42
C PRO A 269 4.06 14.47 -5.30
N LYS A 270 2.86 14.00 -4.96
CA LYS A 270 2.11 14.41 -3.76
C LYS A 270 2.53 13.59 -2.53
N TRP A 271 2.99 12.38 -2.77
CA TRP A 271 3.51 11.45 -1.76
C TRP A 271 4.72 10.69 -2.27
N VAL A 272 5.74 10.58 -1.44
CA VAL A 272 6.97 9.80 -1.72
C VAL A 272 7.23 8.86 -0.55
N PHE A 273 7.43 7.59 -0.86
CA PHE A 273 7.69 6.54 0.11
C PHE A 273 9.00 5.83 -0.25
N VAL A 274 9.98 5.85 0.65
CA VAL A 274 11.36 5.43 0.36
C VAL A 274 11.89 4.48 1.41
N LYS A 275 12.63 3.46 0.97
CA LYS A 275 13.35 2.52 1.84
C LYS A 275 14.75 2.24 1.31
N LYS A 276 15.74 2.26 2.21
CA LYS A 276 17.07 1.74 1.94
C LYS A 276 17.02 0.21 1.92
N ILE A 277 17.47 -0.41 0.82
CA ILE A 277 17.30 -1.84 0.60
C ILE A 277 18.54 -2.68 0.89
N ASN A 278 19.74 -2.11 0.75
CA ASN A 278 21.01 -2.84 0.76
C ASN A 278 21.70 -2.89 2.14
N GLU A 279 21.14 -2.26 3.16
CA GLU A 279 21.73 -2.19 4.49
C GLU A 279 20.63 -2.03 5.54
N ALA A 280 20.71 -2.81 6.60
CA ALA A 280 19.88 -2.60 7.77
C ALA A 280 20.31 -1.30 8.47
N SER A 281 19.34 -0.53 8.94
CA SER A 281 19.59 0.70 9.70
C SER A 281 18.91 0.59 11.05
N THR A 282 19.62 0.89 12.11
CA THR A 282 19.02 1.03 13.44
C THR A 282 18.24 2.32 13.60
N THR A 283 18.41 3.27 12.66
CA THR A 283 17.87 4.63 12.78
C THR A 283 16.80 4.92 11.72
N TYR A 284 16.90 4.34 10.51
CA TYR A 284 16.06 4.70 9.38
C TYR A 284 15.23 3.51 8.89
N GLY A 285 13.92 3.55 9.16
CA GLY A 285 12.94 2.65 8.60
C GLY A 285 12.49 3.09 7.20
N TRP A 286 11.22 3.03 6.96
CA TRP A 286 10.56 3.60 5.79
C TRP A 286 10.37 5.11 5.98
N ALA A 287 10.84 5.90 5.02
CA ALA A 287 10.65 7.35 5.02
C ALA A 287 9.43 7.71 4.18
N ASN A 288 8.62 8.62 4.71
CA ASN A 288 7.39 9.10 4.12
C ASN A 288 7.44 10.63 4.02
N PHE A 289 7.20 11.16 2.83
CA PHE A 289 7.15 12.59 2.55
C PHE A 289 5.87 12.91 1.80
N ASN A 290 5.18 13.97 2.17
CA ASN A 290 3.98 14.45 1.48
C ASN A 290 3.99 15.97 1.35
N THR A 291 3.06 16.52 0.58
CA THR A 291 2.98 17.97 0.29
C THR A 291 2.04 18.73 1.23
N THR A 292 1.51 18.10 2.28
CA THR A 292 0.60 18.75 3.24
C THR A 292 1.32 19.36 4.42
N HIS A 293 2.63 19.18 4.53
CA HIS A 293 3.51 19.74 5.55
C HIS A 293 4.70 20.46 4.94
#